data_c13acb581a4e2ccbb9856f42b85497bf
#
_entry.id   c13acb581a4e2ccbb9856f42b85497bf
#
_cell.length_a   1.000
_cell.length_b   1.000
_cell.length_c   1.000
_cell.angle_alpha   90.00
_cell.angle_beta   90.00
_cell.angle_gamma   90.00
#
_symmetry.space_group_name_H-M   'P 1'
#
loop_
_entity.id
_entity.type
_entity.pdbx_description
1 polymer ?
#
loop_
_entity_poly.entity_id
_entity_poly.type
_entity_poly.pdbx_seq_one_letter_code
_entity_poly.pdbx_strand_id
1 'polypeptide(L)'
;MGESVAAQAAPPERDVLLATKLHVPRPRPDLVPRPRLAERLDEGVARGLMLVCAPAGYGKTILLADWARRGHQPVAWLSLDAADDDPARFWRHGVAALDRVRPGLAGRVGPLLGPPAPSSYQPLVTALINHLAAEPDADQVLLVLDDYHLIDSGAVHESLGFLLEHRPAGLHLVLASRSDPPLALARLRARGQLLELRAADLRFTADEAAALLGQVAAAPDEARPGAQP
;
A
#
# COMPACT_ATOMS: atom_id res chain seq x y z
N MET A 1 -47.82 21.01 28.54
CA MET A 1 -46.39 21.33 28.64
C MET A 1 -45.65 20.00 28.61
N GLY A 2 -45.16 19.65 27.44
CA GLY A 2 -44.37 18.43 27.21
C GLY A 2 -43.06 18.87 26.58
N GLU A 3 -42.01 18.90 27.39
CA GLU A 3 -40.65 19.17 26.88
C GLU A 3 -40.18 17.99 26.06
N SER A 4 -40.01 18.24 24.79
CA SER A 4 -39.33 17.33 23.84
C SER A 4 -37.84 17.37 24.16
N VAL A 5 -37.35 16.34 24.83
CA VAL A 5 -35.90 16.14 25.00
C VAL A 5 -35.32 15.79 23.64
N ALA A 6 -34.70 16.80 23.00
CA ALA A 6 -33.90 16.59 21.83
C ALA A 6 -32.75 15.62 22.15
N ALA A 7 -32.79 14.42 21.59
CA ALA A 7 -31.69 13.47 21.66
C ALA A 7 -30.46 14.13 21.04
N GLN A 8 -29.50 14.50 21.90
CA GLN A 8 -28.18 14.96 21.49
C GLN A 8 -27.49 13.80 20.74
N ALA A 9 -27.37 13.92 19.42
CA ALA A 9 -26.59 13.01 18.62
C ALA A 9 -25.14 13.02 19.18
N ALA A 10 -24.65 11.86 19.54
CA ALA A 10 -23.24 11.70 19.94
C ALA A 10 -22.33 12.28 18.84
N PRO A 11 -21.26 13.01 19.21
CA PRO A 11 -20.33 13.51 18.22
C PRO A 11 -19.79 12.32 17.39
N PRO A 12 -19.61 12.47 16.06
CA PRO A 12 -19.08 11.38 15.25
C PRO A 12 -17.75 10.94 15.85
N GLU A 13 -17.62 9.64 16.13
CA GLU A 13 -16.34 9.05 16.55
C GLU A 13 -15.29 9.54 15.57
N ARG A 14 -14.34 10.32 16.06
CA ARG A 14 -13.19 10.74 15.27
C ARG A 14 -12.45 9.47 14.93
N ASP A 15 -12.56 9.03 13.68
CA ASP A 15 -11.87 7.85 13.18
C ASP A 15 -10.35 8.07 13.36
N VAL A 16 -9.85 7.49 14.44
CA VAL A 16 -8.45 7.70 14.87
C VAL A 16 -7.57 6.89 13.93
N LEU A 17 -6.64 7.59 13.25
CA LEU A 17 -5.65 6.96 12.39
C LEU A 17 -4.86 5.90 13.16
N LEU A 18 -4.91 4.65 12.68
CA LEU A 18 -4.09 3.58 13.22
C LEU A 18 -2.66 3.68 12.67
N ALA A 19 -1.79 4.39 13.39
CA ALA A 19 -0.44 4.71 12.96
C ALA A 19 0.41 3.47 12.59
N THR A 20 0.14 2.31 13.19
CA THR A 20 0.85 1.06 12.87
C THR A 20 0.66 0.60 11.44
N LYS A 21 -0.45 0.96 10.78
CA LYS A 21 -0.72 0.67 9.37
C LYS A 21 0.18 1.46 8.41
N LEU A 22 0.74 2.57 8.89
CA LEU A 22 1.53 3.52 8.09
C LEU A 22 3.04 3.27 8.17
N HIS A 23 3.45 2.11 8.68
CA HIS A 23 4.86 1.75 8.79
C HIS A 23 5.20 0.58 7.89
N VAL A 24 6.36 0.68 7.24
CA VAL A 24 6.93 -0.47 6.53
C VAL A 24 7.15 -1.61 7.54
N PRO A 25 6.55 -2.79 7.34
CA PRO A 25 6.74 -3.93 8.23
C PRO A 25 8.22 -4.27 8.41
N ARG A 26 8.60 -4.75 9.59
CA ARG A 26 9.97 -5.21 9.82
C ARG A 26 10.12 -6.63 9.29
N PRO A 27 11.01 -6.89 8.32
CA PRO A 27 11.31 -8.25 7.90
C PRO A 27 11.93 -9.03 9.07
N ARG A 28 11.75 -10.35 9.07
CA ARG A 28 12.44 -11.21 10.02
C ARG A 28 13.94 -11.22 9.73
N PRO A 29 14.80 -11.41 10.73
CA PRO A 29 16.25 -11.44 10.54
C PRO A 29 16.71 -12.63 9.68
N ASP A 30 15.93 -13.69 9.62
CA ASP A 30 16.14 -14.93 8.85
C ASP A 30 15.53 -14.91 7.45
N LEU A 31 15.35 -13.72 6.87
CA LEU A 31 14.81 -13.57 5.52
C LEU A 31 15.81 -14.02 4.46
N VAL A 32 15.39 -14.93 3.57
CA VAL A 32 16.15 -15.28 2.37
C VAL A 32 16.11 -14.11 1.39
N PRO A 33 17.28 -13.52 1.03
CA PRO A 33 17.34 -12.44 0.05
C PRO A 33 16.87 -12.91 -1.33
N ARG A 34 16.14 -12.03 -2.05
CA ARG A 34 15.61 -12.31 -3.37
C ARG A 34 16.04 -11.22 -4.37
N PRO A 35 17.33 -11.12 -4.70
CA PRO A 35 17.86 -10.01 -5.50
C PRO A 35 17.19 -9.90 -6.86
N ARG A 36 16.92 -11.00 -7.55
CA ARG A 36 16.22 -11.02 -8.85
C ARG A 36 14.84 -10.33 -8.82
N LEU A 37 14.12 -10.41 -7.68
CA LEU A 37 12.82 -9.74 -7.55
C LEU A 37 12.99 -8.27 -7.16
N ALA A 38 14.00 -7.95 -6.35
CA ALA A 38 14.34 -6.57 -6.04
C ALA A 38 14.75 -5.80 -7.30
N GLU A 39 15.62 -6.35 -8.13
CA GLU A 39 16.02 -5.79 -9.42
C GLU A 39 14.81 -5.53 -10.34
N ARG A 40 13.88 -6.48 -10.44
CA ARG A 40 12.64 -6.28 -11.20
C ARG A 40 11.76 -5.17 -10.63
N LEU A 41 11.69 -5.02 -9.30
CA LEU A 41 10.95 -3.92 -8.67
C LEU A 41 11.62 -2.58 -8.95
N ASP A 42 12.96 -2.51 -8.94
CA ASP A 42 13.71 -1.31 -9.30
C ASP A 42 13.44 -0.87 -10.75
N GLU A 43 13.43 -1.82 -11.69
CA GLU A 43 13.02 -1.57 -13.08
C GLU A 43 11.54 -1.10 -13.18
N GLY A 44 10.71 -1.54 -12.25
CA GLY A 44 9.29 -1.22 -12.19
C GLY A 44 8.99 0.21 -11.77
N VAL A 45 9.88 0.85 -11.02
CA VAL A 45 9.68 2.23 -10.53
C VAL A 45 9.39 3.19 -11.69
N ALA A 46 10.09 3.05 -12.81
CA ALA A 46 9.88 3.91 -13.98
C ALA A 46 8.51 3.71 -14.67
N ARG A 47 7.79 2.61 -14.39
CA ARG A 47 6.55 2.27 -15.10
C ARG A 47 5.29 2.93 -14.54
N GLY A 48 5.28 3.26 -13.26
CA GLY A 48 4.16 3.97 -12.62
C GLY A 48 3.28 3.11 -11.74
N LEU A 49 2.89 1.90 -12.13
CA LEU A 49 2.23 0.91 -11.29
C LEU A 49 3.02 -0.39 -11.24
N MET A 50 3.27 -0.87 -10.04
CA MET A 50 3.79 -2.21 -9.77
C MET A 50 2.70 -3.03 -9.08
N LEU A 51 2.35 -4.18 -9.64
CA LEU A 51 1.37 -5.11 -9.09
C LEU A 51 2.09 -6.40 -8.67
N VAL A 52 2.08 -6.71 -7.39
CA VAL A 52 2.54 -7.98 -6.83
C VAL A 52 1.32 -8.81 -6.47
N CYS A 53 0.96 -9.75 -7.35
CA CYS A 53 -0.29 -10.51 -7.22
C CYS A 53 -0.02 -12.01 -7.09
N ALA A 54 -0.37 -12.57 -5.93
CA ALA A 54 -0.24 -13.99 -5.63
C ALA A 54 -1.10 -14.38 -4.42
N PRO A 55 -1.45 -15.66 -4.25
CA PRO A 55 -2.17 -16.15 -3.08
C PRO A 55 -1.52 -15.79 -1.73
N ALA A 56 -2.22 -16.07 -0.63
CA ALA A 56 -1.64 -15.93 0.71
C ALA A 56 -0.38 -16.81 0.85
N GLY A 57 0.57 -16.39 1.69
CA GLY A 57 1.80 -17.15 1.98
C GLY A 57 2.93 -17.00 0.96
N TYR A 58 2.74 -16.29 -0.17
CA TYR A 58 3.79 -16.09 -1.18
C TYR A 58 4.83 -15.01 -0.83
N GLY A 59 4.74 -14.42 0.35
CA GLY A 59 5.73 -13.45 0.84
C GLY A 59 5.66 -12.06 0.19
N LYS A 60 4.52 -11.65 -0.37
CA LYS A 60 4.35 -10.32 -1.02
C LYS A 60 4.77 -9.17 -0.12
N THR A 61 4.14 -9.07 1.05
CA THR A 61 4.42 -8.04 2.06
C THR A 61 5.90 -8.02 2.46
N ILE A 62 6.47 -9.20 2.70
CA ILE A 62 7.87 -9.34 3.13
C ILE A 62 8.82 -8.89 2.01
N LEU A 63 8.55 -9.29 0.76
CA LEU A 63 9.33 -8.86 -0.40
C LEU A 63 9.33 -7.35 -0.54
N LEU A 64 8.14 -6.73 -0.52
CA LEU A 64 8.00 -5.28 -0.65
C LEU A 64 8.60 -4.53 0.53
N ALA A 65 8.47 -5.05 1.75
CA ALA A 65 9.06 -4.44 2.93
C ALA A 65 10.59 -4.50 2.91
N ASP A 66 11.19 -5.62 2.48
CA ASP A 66 12.63 -5.77 2.32
C ASP A 66 13.16 -4.83 1.24
N TRP A 67 12.51 -4.82 0.06
CA TRP A 67 12.84 -3.93 -1.05
C TRP A 67 12.73 -2.44 -0.65
N ALA A 68 11.63 -2.04 -0.04
CA ALA A 68 11.41 -0.66 0.40
C ALA A 68 12.46 -0.16 1.40
N ARG A 69 13.00 -1.06 2.24
CA ARG A 69 14.04 -0.71 3.23
C ARG A 69 15.44 -0.60 2.64
N ARG A 70 15.69 -1.26 1.53
CA ARG A 70 16.99 -1.20 0.83
C ARG A 70 17.05 -0.04 -0.16
N GLY A 71 15.88 0.41 -0.63
CA GLY A 71 15.76 1.53 -1.55
C GLY A 71 16.08 2.87 -0.90
N HIS A 72 16.36 3.87 -1.73
CA HIS A 72 16.64 5.24 -1.30
C HIS A 72 15.42 6.16 -1.41
N GLN A 73 14.35 5.69 -2.09
CA GLN A 73 13.16 6.52 -2.29
C GLN A 73 12.30 6.55 -1.02
N PRO A 74 11.70 7.71 -0.71
CA PRO A 74 10.69 7.82 0.34
C PRO A 74 9.50 6.89 0.08
N VAL A 75 9.14 6.09 1.08
CA VAL A 75 8.06 5.09 1.01
C VAL A 75 6.90 5.50 1.92
N ALA A 76 5.77 5.84 1.31
CA ALA A 76 4.48 5.94 1.96
C ALA A 76 3.83 4.55 1.98
N TRP A 77 3.78 3.92 3.15
CA TRP A 77 3.23 2.57 3.32
C TRP A 77 1.84 2.63 3.95
N LEU A 78 0.91 1.84 3.40
CA LEU A 78 -0.39 1.61 3.98
C LEU A 78 -0.74 0.11 3.92
N SER A 79 -0.83 -0.53 5.09
CA SER A 79 -1.40 -1.87 5.25
C SER A 79 -2.92 -1.75 5.38
N LEU A 80 -3.64 -2.28 4.41
CA LEU A 80 -5.10 -2.20 4.34
C LEU A 80 -5.77 -3.30 5.17
N ASP A 81 -6.94 -2.99 5.71
CA ASP A 81 -7.87 -3.96 6.29
C ASP A 81 -9.28 -3.75 5.74
N ALA A 82 -10.21 -4.63 6.13
CA ALA A 82 -11.59 -4.57 5.64
C ALA A 82 -12.31 -3.24 5.99
N ALA A 83 -11.90 -2.53 7.04
CA ALA A 83 -12.50 -1.24 7.39
C ALA A 83 -12.05 -0.12 6.43
N ASP A 84 -10.94 -0.30 5.71
CA ASP A 84 -10.49 0.66 4.68
C ASP A 84 -11.29 0.52 3.37
N ASP A 85 -12.27 -0.37 3.31
CA ASP A 85 -13.25 -0.41 2.22
C ASP A 85 -14.16 0.84 2.21
N ASP A 86 -14.25 1.56 3.33
CA ASP A 86 -14.84 2.90 3.39
C ASP A 86 -13.92 3.91 2.66
N PRO A 87 -14.41 4.59 1.60
CA PRO A 87 -13.57 5.47 0.80
C PRO A 87 -12.99 6.67 1.56
N ALA A 88 -13.72 7.21 2.55
CA ALA A 88 -13.22 8.32 3.36
C ALA A 88 -12.08 7.86 4.25
N ARG A 89 -12.20 6.66 4.84
CA ARG A 89 -11.17 6.06 5.66
C ARG A 89 -9.94 5.68 4.82
N PHE A 90 -10.15 5.06 3.65
CA PHE A 90 -9.08 4.72 2.71
C PHE A 90 -8.22 5.95 2.39
N TRP A 91 -8.86 7.02 1.93
CA TRP A 91 -8.12 8.23 1.56
C TRP A 91 -7.53 8.97 2.75
N ARG A 92 -8.17 8.92 3.92
CA ARG A 92 -7.59 9.49 5.15
C ARG A 92 -6.28 8.81 5.51
N HIS A 93 -6.23 7.46 5.48
CA HIS A 93 -4.99 6.71 5.69
C HIS A 93 -3.98 6.92 4.56
N GLY A 94 -4.43 6.92 3.29
CA GLY A 94 -3.54 7.16 2.14
C GLY A 94 -2.88 8.54 2.18
N VAL A 95 -3.66 9.60 2.49
CA VAL A 95 -3.13 10.95 2.68
C VAL A 95 -2.16 11.00 3.86
N ALA A 96 -2.49 10.35 4.98
CA ALA A 96 -1.61 10.32 6.15
C ALA A 96 -0.30 9.55 5.86
N ALA A 97 -0.34 8.48 5.07
CA ALA A 97 0.86 7.76 4.64
C ALA A 97 1.76 8.66 3.77
N LEU A 98 1.17 9.38 2.81
CA LEU A 98 1.88 10.31 1.95
C LEU A 98 2.43 11.53 2.71
N ASP A 99 1.68 12.07 3.69
CA ASP A 99 2.11 13.20 4.49
C ASP A 99 3.38 12.91 5.33
N ARG A 100 3.64 11.64 5.67
CA ARG A 100 4.87 11.24 6.38
C ARG A 100 6.12 11.44 5.53
N VAL A 101 6.00 11.35 4.22
CA VAL A 101 7.11 11.50 3.27
C VAL A 101 7.05 12.82 2.49
N ARG A 102 5.91 13.47 2.50
CA ARG A 102 5.65 14.81 1.93
C ARG A 102 4.87 15.64 2.94
N PRO A 103 5.54 16.25 3.95
CA PRO A 103 4.88 17.01 5.00
C PRO A 103 4.07 18.18 4.46
N GLY A 104 2.89 18.41 5.06
CA GLY A 104 1.97 19.47 4.68
C GLY A 104 0.87 19.05 3.70
N LEU A 105 0.94 17.85 3.15
CA LEU A 105 -0.10 17.30 2.26
C LEU A 105 -1.44 17.17 3.00
N ALA A 106 -1.43 16.59 4.20
CA ALA A 106 -2.64 16.40 5.00
C ALA A 106 -3.35 17.70 5.34
N GLY A 107 -2.61 18.78 5.61
CA GLY A 107 -3.18 20.11 5.83
C GLY A 107 -3.90 20.69 4.62
N ARG A 108 -3.43 20.38 3.42
CA ARG A 108 -3.99 20.91 2.15
C ARG A 108 -5.21 20.10 1.67
N VAL A 109 -5.13 18.77 1.72
CA VAL A 109 -6.18 17.90 1.16
C VAL A 109 -7.15 17.37 2.20
N GLY A 110 -6.76 17.34 3.49
CA GLY A 110 -7.58 16.85 4.59
C GLY A 110 -8.97 17.51 4.70
N PRO A 111 -9.11 18.82 4.51
CA PRO A 111 -10.43 19.46 4.50
C PRO A 111 -11.42 18.87 3.49
N LEU A 112 -10.95 18.27 2.39
CA LEU A 112 -11.80 17.63 1.38
C LEU A 112 -12.34 16.26 1.83
N LEU A 113 -11.87 15.74 2.96
CA LEU A 113 -12.36 14.51 3.61
C LEU A 113 -13.34 14.79 4.76
N GLY A 114 -13.63 16.07 5.01
CA GLY A 114 -14.54 16.50 6.08
C GLY A 114 -16.02 16.25 5.76
N PRO A 115 -16.87 16.36 6.79
CA PRO A 115 -18.33 16.28 6.61
C PRO A 115 -18.86 17.50 5.83
N PRO A 116 -19.93 17.32 4.98
CA PRO A 116 -20.52 16.05 4.63
C PRO A 116 -19.58 15.19 3.77
N ALA A 117 -19.73 13.85 3.84
CA ALA A 117 -18.92 12.95 3.01
C ALA A 117 -19.03 13.34 1.53
N PRO A 118 -17.91 13.40 0.79
CA PRO A 118 -17.91 13.83 -0.59
C PRO A 118 -18.67 12.82 -1.47
N SER A 119 -19.44 13.32 -2.43
CA SER A 119 -20.10 12.49 -3.46
C SER A 119 -19.12 11.88 -4.45
N SER A 120 -17.91 12.44 -4.55
CA SER A 120 -16.78 11.95 -5.37
C SER A 120 -15.45 12.29 -4.71
N TYR A 121 -14.49 11.39 -4.83
CA TYR A 121 -13.12 11.59 -4.34
C TYR A 121 -12.16 12.20 -5.39
N GLN A 122 -12.65 12.48 -6.60
CA GLN A 122 -11.83 13.11 -7.64
C GLN A 122 -11.27 14.49 -7.23
N PRO A 123 -12.02 15.40 -6.56
CA PRO A 123 -11.45 16.66 -6.10
C PRO A 123 -10.29 16.48 -5.12
N LEU A 124 -10.40 15.52 -4.20
CA LEU A 124 -9.32 15.16 -3.28
C LEU A 124 -8.08 14.68 -4.04
N VAL A 125 -8.28 13.72 -4.96
CA VAL A 125 -7.19 13.14 -5.75
C VAL A 125 -6.56 14.19 -6.65
N THR A 126 -7.35 15.10 -7.22
CA THR A 126 -6.83 16.24 -8.01
C THR A 126 -5.95 17.16 -7.17
N ALA A 127 -6.40 17.51 -5.96
CA ALA A 127 -5.61 18.33 -5.04
C ALA A 127 -4.30 17.64 -4.63
N LEU A 128 -4.34 16.30 -4.39
CA LEU A 128 -3.18 15.48 -4.11
C LEU A 128 -2.19 15.47 -5.29
N ILE A 129 -2.67 15.23 -6.51
CA ILE A 129 -1.86 15.26 -7.73
C ILE A 129 -1.17 16.62 -7.88
N ASN A 130 -1.94 17.72 -7.76
CA ASN A 130 -1.41 19.07 -7.92
C ASN A 130 -0.36 19.40 -6.86
N HIS A 131 -0.57 18.95 -5.62
CA HIS A 131 0.43 19.14 -4.56
C HIS A 131 1.73 18.42 -4.85
N LEU A 132 1.65 17.13 -5.24
CA LEU A 132 2.83 16.33 -5.56
C LEU A 132 3.54 16.81 -6.84
N ALA A 133 2.80 17.38 -7.79
CA ALA A 133 3.36 17.93 -9.02
C ALA A 133 4.01 19.33 -8.84
N ALA A 134 3.69 20.04 -7.76
CA ALA A 134 4.22 21.38 -7.51
C ALA A 134 5.72 21.40 -7.18
N GLU A 135 6.29 20.26 -6.81
CA GLU A 135 7.71 20.10 -6.49
C GLU A 135 8.36 19.08 -7.43
N PRO A 136 8.60 19.43 -8.71
CA PRO A 136 9.07 18.49 -9.72
C PRO A 136 10.47 17.93 -9.44
N ASP A 137 11.29 18.69 -8.70
CA ASP A 137 12.66 18.27 -8.30
C ASP A 137 12.68 17.50 -6.98
N ALA A 138 11.52 17.28 -6.35
CA ALA A 138 11.43 16.47 -5.15
C ALA A 138 11.68 14.98 -5.44
N ASP A 139 12.22 14.25 -4.43
CA ASP A 139 12.46 12.82 -4.55
C ASP A 139 11.19 12.06 -4.99
N GLN A 140 11.38 11.02 -5.76
CA GLN A 140 10.28 10.12 -6.14
C GLN A 140 9.69 9.45 -4.90
N VAL A 141 8.35 9.36 -4.83
CA VAL A 141 7.62 8.74 -3.72
C VAL A 141 7.00 7.42 -4.17
N LEU A 142 7.20 6.39 -3.39
CA LEU A 142 6.52 5.12 -3.55
C LEU A 142 5.30 5.08 -2.61
N LEU A 143 4.09 4.96 -3.16
CA LEU A 143 2.89 4.67 -2.38
C LEU A 143 2.62 3.17 -2.45
N VAL A 144 2.85 2.47 -1.34
CA VAL A 144 2.62 1.03 -1.20
C VAL A 144 1.28 0.80 -0.53
N LEU A 145 0.37 0.10 -1.21
CA LEU A 145 -0.91 -0.36 -0.70
C LEU A 145 -0.85 -1.88 -0.55
N ASP A 146 -0.62 -2.33 0.67
CA ASP A 146 -0.52 -3.76 1.00
C ASP A 146 -1.90 -4.33 1.34
N ASP A 147 -2.14 -5.58 0.94
CA ASP A 147 -3.42 -6.28 1.07
C ASP A 147 -4.60 -5.61 0.35
N TYR A 148 -4.36 -5.02 -0.83
CA TYR A 148 -5.37 -4.29 -1.62
C TYR A 148 -6.60 -5.13 -1.99
N HIS A 149 -6.51 -6.45 -1.98
CA HIS A 149 -7.64 -7.36 -2.21
C HIS A 149 -8.75 -7.29 -1.16
N LEU A 150 -8.57 -6.54 -0.08
CA LEU A 150 -9.58 -6.29 0.96
C LEU A 150 -10.48 -5.10 0.62
N ILE A 151 -10.23 -4.44 -0.51
CA ILE A 151 -11.00 -3.30 -0.99
C ILE A 151 -11.91 -3.75 -2.13
N ASP A 152 -13.21 -3.65 -1.92
CA ASP A 152 -14.27 -3.93 -2.91
C ASP A 152 -15.00 -2.66 -3.37
N SER A 153 -14.79 -1.55 -2.66
CA SER A 153 -15.44 -0.25 -2.91
C SER A 153 -15.17 0.30 -4.30
N GLY A 154 -16.22 0.41 -5.13
CA GLY A 154 -16.13 1.03 -6.46
C GLY A 154 -15.57 2.46 -6.41
N ALA A 155 -15.93 3.24 -5.39
CA ALA A 155 -15.46 4.63 -5.24
C ALA A 155 -13.95 4.70 -4.97
N VAL A 156 -13.39 3.73 -4.23
CA VAL A 156 -11.93 3.62 -4.05
C VAL A 156 -11.27 3.26 -5.37
N HIS A 157 -11.78 2.25 -6.08
CA HIS A 157 -11.22 1.83 -7.36
C HIS A 157 -11.27 2.94 -8.42
N GLU A 158 -12.39 3.66 -8.54
CA GLU A 158 -12.54 4.79 -9.46
C GLU A 158 -11.54 5.92 -9.15
N SER A 159 -11.44 6.31 -7.89
CA SER A 159 -10.54 7.38 -7.46
C SER A 159 -9.08 7.00 -7.57
N LEU A 160 -8.71 5.74 -7.29
CA LEU A 160 -7.35 5.23 -7.50
C LEU A 160 -7.03 5.09 -8.99
N GLY A 161 -8.00 4.69 -9.81
CA GLY A 161 -7.90 4.68 -11.27
C GLY A 161 -7.65 6.07 -11.84
N PHE A 162 -8.35 7.09 -11.31
CA PHE A 162 -8.14 8.49 -11.66
C PHE A 162 -6.73 8.97 -11.26
N LEU A 163 -6.24 8.59 -10.07
CA LEU A 163 -4.88 8.87 -9.66
C LEU A 163 -3.86 8.27 -10.62
N LEU A 164 -4.02 7.01 -11.02
CA LEU A 164 -3.12 6.31 -11.96
C LEU A 164 -3.10 6.98 -13.34
N GLU A 165 -4.26 7.45 -13.80
CA GLU A 165 -4.38 8.10 -15.11
C GLU A 165 -3.71 9.47 -15.17
N HIS A 166 -3.77 10.24 -14.07
CA HIS A 166 -3.27 11.60 -13.97
C HIS A 166 -2.03 11.73 -13.07
N ARG A 167 -1.38 10.62 -12.80
CA ARG A 167 -0.27 10.49 -11.86
C ARG A 167 0.88 11.46 -12.19
N PRO A 168 1.37 12.25 -11.22
CA PRO A 168 2.58 13.05 -11.40
C PRO A 168 3.82 12.13 -11.57
N ALA A 169 4.82 12.58 -12.29
CA ALA A 169 6.01 11.78 -12.63
C ALA A 169 6.73 11.23 -11.38
N GLY A 170 6.73 12.00 -10.29
CA GLY A 170 7.40 11.64 -9.02
C GLY A 170 6.60 10.69 -8.11
N LEU A 171 5.38 10.26 -8.48
CA LEU A 171 4.59 9.32 -7.69
C LEU A 171 4.55 7.94 -8.36
N HIS A 172 4.86 6.89 -7.63
CA HIS A 172 4.77 5.51 -8.09
C HIS A 172 3.91 4.69 -7.15
N LEU A 173 3.01 3.88 -7.70
CA LEU A 173 2.12 3.03 -6.92
C LEU A 173 2.61 1.59 -6.92
N VAL A 174 2.52 0.95 -5.76
CA VAL A 174 2.81 -0.46 -5.56
C VAL A 174 1.61 -1.10 -4.90
N LEU A 175 1.00 -2.08 -5.54
CA LEU A 175 -0.13 -2.83 -5.00
C LEU A 175 0.29 -4.26 -4.70
N ALA A 176 0.10 -4.71 -3.45
CA ALA A 176 0.15 -6.11 -3.09
C ALA A 176 -1.28 -6.65 -2.97
N SER A 177 -1.61 -7.69 -3.71
CA SER A 177 -2.97 -8.23 -3.77
C SER A 177 -2.97 -9.76 -3.87
N ARG A 178 -4.10 -10.41 -3.55
CA ARG A 178 -4.31 -11.84 -3.80
C ARG A 178 -5.00 -12.11 -5.13
N SER A 179 -5.70 -11.12 -5.65
CA SER A 179 -6.41 -11.16 -6.93
C SER A 179 -6.10 -9.90 -7.73
N ASP A 180 -6.43 -9.90 -8.99
CA ASP A 180 -6.31 -8.71 -9.83
C ASP A 180 -7.27 -7.63 -9.34
N PRO A 181 -6.76 -6.42 -9.05
CA PRO A 181 -7.62 -5.31 -8.69
C PRO A 181 -8.46 -4.87 -9.89
N PRO A 182 -9.70 -4.37 -9.68
CA PRO A 182 -10.57 -3.90 -10.76
C PRO A 182 -10.13 -2.51 -11.27
N LEU A 183 -8.87 -2.43 -11.67
CA LEU A 183 -8.25 -1.28 -12.31
C LEU A 183 -8.01 -1.57 -13.80
N ALA A 184 -7.80 -0.55 -14.61
CA ALA A 184 -7.61 -0.69 -16.06
C ALA A 184 -6.23 -1.33 -16.41
N LEU A 185 -5.90 -2.51 -15.84
CA LEU A 185 -4.61 -3.18 -15.97
C LEU A 185 -4.24 -3.46 -17.43
N ALA A 186 -5.22 -3.86 -18.27
CA ALA A 186 -4.98 -4.11 -19.70
C ALA A 186 -4.47 -2.85 -20.42
N ARG A 187 -5.05 -1.68 -20.10
CA ARG A 187 -4.64 -0.39 -20.66
C ARG A 187 -3.25 0.02 -20.17
N LEU A 188 -2.95 -0.16 -18.87
CA LEU A 188 -1.63 0.13 -18.31
C LEU A 188 -0.56 -0.78 -18.92
N ARG A 189 -0.88 -2.05 -19.12
CA ARG A 189 0.02 -3.03 -19.78
C ARG A 189 0.31 -2.62 -21.20
N ALA A 190 -0.71 -2.25 -21.98
CA ALA A 190 -0.55 -1.82 -23.37
C ALA A 190 0.32 -0.55 -23.51
N ARG A 191 0.34 0.31 -22.48
CA ARG A 191 1.15 1.54 -22.44
C ARG A 191 2.54 1.34 -21.84
N GLY A 192 2.90 0.11 -21.41
CA GLY A 192 4.16 -0.16 -20.73
C GLY A 192 4.25 0.47 -19.32
N GLN A 193 3.12 0.86 -18.74
CA GLN A 193 3.01 1.55 -17.44
C GLN A 193 2.77 0.58 -16.26
N LEU A 194 2.86 -0.72 -16.49
CA LEU A 194 2.61 -1.75 -15.49
C LEU A 194 3.80 -2.71 -15.40
N LEU A 195 4.32 -2.90 -14.18
CA LEU A 195 5.13 -4.07 -13.83
C LEU A 195 4.25 -5.07 -13.10
N GLU A 196 4.38 -6.35 -13.44
CA GLU A 196 3.67 -7.43 -12.76
C GLU A 196 4.65 -8.46 -12.21
N LEU A 197 4.48 -8.78 -10.93
CA LEU A 197 5.06 -9.95 -10.28
C LEU A 197 3.90 -10.88 -9.90
N ARG A 198 3.90 -12.07 -10.50
CA ARG A 198 2.85 -13.07 -10.32
C ARG A 198 3.32 -14.23 -9.45
N ALA A 199 2.41 -15.12 -9.07
CA ALA A 199 2.71 -16.29 -8.24
C ALA A 199 3.89 -17.12 -8.78
N ALA A 200 4.01 -17.27 -10.10
CA ALA A 200 5.13 -17.97 -10.73
C ALA A 200 6.48 -17.30 -10.45
N ASP A 201 6.53 -15.96 -10.51
CA ASP A 201 7.73 -15.17 -10.24
C ASP A 201 8.14 -15.27 -8.76
N LEU A 202 7.14 -15.35 -7.87
CA LEU A 202 7.34 -15.37 -6.42
C LEU A 202 7.72 -16.75 -5.86
N ARG A 203 7.73 -17.81 -6.67
CA ARG A 203 8.26 -19.11 -6.24
C ARG A 203 9.75 -19.01 -5.95
N PHE A 204 10.18 -19.75 -4.95
CA PHE A 204 11.62 -19.88 -4.68
C PHE A 204 12.32 -20.60 -5.84
N THR A 205 13.49 -20.08 -6.21
CA THR A 205 14.43 -20.85 -7.04
C THR A 205 15.05 -21.98 -6.20
N ALA A 206 15.76 -22.90 -6.84
CA ALA A 206 16.46 -23.97 -6.14
C ALA A 206 17.46 -23.40 -5.10
N ASP A 207 18.20 -22.34 -5.47
CA ASP A 207 19.17 -21.70 -4.60
C ASP A 207 18.51 -20.97 -3.41
N GLU A 208 17.43 -20.23 -3.68
CA GLU A 208 16.63 -19.58 -2.63
C GLU A 208 16.03 -20.61 -1.65
N ALA A 209 15.55 -21.76 -2.18
CA ALA A 209 15.03 -22.85 -1.36
C ALA A 209 16.12 -23.53 -0.52
N ALA A 210 17.30 -23.75 -1.10
CA ALA A 210 18.45 -24.31 -0.38
C ALA A 210 18.92 -23.37 0.75
N ALA A 211 18.95 -22.07 0.49
CA ALA A 211 19.27 -21.05 1.51
C ALA A 211 18.26 -21.07 2.67
N LEU A 212 16.96 -21.17 2.37
CA LEU A 212 15.91 -21.26 3.40
C LEU A 212 16.07 -22.52 4.26
N LEU A 213 16.30 -23.68 3.63
CA LEU A 213 16.50 -24.95 4.35
C LEU A 213 17.75 -24.91 5.22
N GLY A 214 18.84 -24.30 4.73
CA GLY A 214 20.07 -24.10 5.49
C GLY A 214 19.84 -23.25 6.74
N GLN A 215 19.07 -22.18 6.66
CA GLN A 215 18.71 -21.34 7.81
C GLN A 215 17.86 -22.09 8.84
N VAL A 216 16.88 -22.86 8.38
CA VAL A 216 16.01 -23.68 9.25
C VAL A 216 16.82 -24.78 9.97
N ALA A 217 17.79 -25.39 9.27
CA ALA A 217 18.65 -26.42 9.85
C ALA A 217 19.68 -25.85 10.86
N ALA A 218 20.07 -24.58 10.69
CA ALA A 218 20.99 -23.88 11.58
C ALA A 218 20.31 -23.26 12.81
N ALA A 219 18.96 -23.18 12.85
CA ALA A 219 18.25 -22.66 14.01
C ALA A 219 18.41 -23.58 15.21
N PRO A 220 18.80 -23.09 16.42
CA PRO A 220 18.91 -23.92 17.61
C PRO A 220 17.55 -24.54 17.98
N ASP A 221 17.58 -25.76 18.52
CA ASP A 221 16.43 -26.65 18.79
C ASP A 221 15.42 -26.09 19.84
N GLU A 222 15.69 -24.94 20.42
CA GLU A 222 14.84 -24.31 21.46
C GLU A 222 13.49 -23.76 20.96
N ALA A 223 13.22 -23.80 19.64
CA ALA A 223 11.98 -23.28 19.05
C ALA A 223 10.96 -24.36 18.66
N ARG A 224 11.15 -25.63 19.08
CA ARG A 224 10.12 -26.67 18.87
C ARG A 224 9.10 -26.65 19.99
N PRO A 225 7.85 -26.19 19.77
CA PRO A 225 6.80 -26.38 20.75
C PRO A 225 6.41 -27.87 20.77
N GLY A 226 6.77 -28.60 21.82
CA GLY A 226 6.22 -29.94 22.06
C GLY A 226 7.21 -31.07 22.32
N ALA A 227 8.15 -30.91 23.25
CA ALA A 227 8.76 -32.05 23.92
C ALA A 227 8.75 -31.77 25.42
N GLN A 228 7.63 -32.11 26.05
CA GLN A 228 7.61 -32.37 27.50
C GLN A 228 7.63 -33.87 27.71
N PRO A 229 8.43 -34.35 28.70
CA PRO A 229 8.52 -35.77 29.04
C PRO A 229 7.24 -36.30 29.71
#